data_e091e60f969264bbb9275b7991052ae3
#
_entry.id   e091e60f969264bbb9275b7991052ae3
#
_cell.length_a   1.000
_cell.length_b   1.000
_cell.length_c   1.000
_cell.angle_alpha   90.00
_cell.angle_beta   90.00
_cell.angle_gamma   90.00
#
_symmetry.space_group_name_H-M   'P 1'
#
loop_
_entity.id
_entity.type
_entity.pdbx_description
1 polymer ?
#
loop_
_entity_poly.entity_id
_entity_poly.type
_entity_poly.pdbx_seq_one_letter_code
_entity_poly.pdbx_strand_id
1 'polypeptide(L)'
;MWGQPPSAVRSSAARPLLRPPPPPPLLPLLFYNAQVKIWDVIIVGGGIIGLSLSIALRKRGAAVLIVERGEPGREASHAAGGMLVDCLIETPLALQPLATASARLYPEFAHELEIESGMKVDLRDQGTILFLSPEHAARNSQLLVCNSLPIPLAQLEPALADHQLPVLYLKERSVDPRALTAAAWKTAKNRGVDFSSGDEVTTITITAGCATGVTTTKTAFRAPKVVNCAGAWSGQIGPTNVPTRPVKGQMLCLLMPSRTLLQHVVRAPEVYLIPRSDGRLLVGATVEEAGFDKRTDLATIQRLHRAALALVPKLADAKIHDDWAGLRPGTPDALPILGATETPGYYVATGHFRDGILLAPITAEVMTAVIEGRTPEFDLTAFSPARFE
;
A
#
# COMPACT_ATOMS: atom_id res chain seq x y z
N MET A 1 -17.65 -4.86 103.88
CA MET A 1 -16.61 -4.59 104.94
C MET A 1 -15.33 -4.22 104.19
N TRP A 2 -14.90 -3.01 104.41
CA TRP A 2 -13.52 -2.55 104.49
C TRP A 2 -12.60 -2.86 103.30
N GLY A 3 -11.81 -2.00 102.65
CA GLY A 3 -11.44 -0.60 102.91
C GLY A 3 -10.52 -0.15 101.81
N GLN A 4 -10.54 1.12 101.46
CA GLN A 4 -9.48 1.87 100.79
C GLN A 4 -8.31 2.11 101.74
N PRO A 5 -7.14 2.64 101.34
CA PRO A 5 -6.66 3.54 100.26
C PRO A 5 -5.18 3.28 99.90
N PRO A 6 -4.32 4.21 99.44
CA PRO A 6 -4.50 5.50 98.77
C PRO A 6 -3.60 5.67 97.47
N SER A 7 -3.87 6.78 96.86
CA SER A 7 -3.19 7.45 95.77
C SER A 7 -1.65 7.58 95.76
N ALA A 8 -1.01 7.45 94.59
CA ALA A 8 0.28 8.03 94.33
C ALA A 8 0.26 8.78 93.02
N VAL A 9 0.35 10.08 93.06
CA VAL A 9 0.56 11.02 91.96
C VAL A 9 1.96 10.78 91.39
N ARG A 10 2.07 10.42 90.10
CA ARG A 10 3.34 10.50 89.37
C ARG A 10 3.25 11.60 88.33
N SER A 11 4.14 12.60 88.51
CA SER A 11 4.39 13.69 87.59
C SER A 11 4.72 13.23 86.21
N SER A 12 3.99 13.71 85.19
CA SER A 12 4.27 13.55 83.79
C SER A 12 5.41 14.46 83.36
N ALA A 13 6.56 13.88 83.04
CA ALA A 13 7.64 14.57 82.38
C ALA A 13 7.26 14.79 80.92
N ALA A 14 7.22 16.06 80.52
CA ALA A 14 6.97 16.45 79.14
C ALA A 14 8.08 15.91 78.23
N ARG A 15 7.70 15.09 77.23
CA ARG A 15 8.60 14.69 76.11
C ARG A 15 8.88 15.91 75.24
N PRO A 16 10.15 16.18 74.88
CA PRO A 16 10.47 17.22 73.90
C PRO A 16 9.88 16.88 72.53
N LEU A 17 9.16 17.80 71.87
CA LEU A 17 8.67 17.73 70.55
C LEU A 17 9.89 17.69 69.56
N LEU A 18 10.14 16.55 68.99
CA LEU A 18 11.09 16.43 67.85
C LEU A 18 10.59 17.29 66.65
N ARG A 19 11.38 18.25 66.25
CA ARG A 19 11.12 19.02 65.02
C ARG A 19 11.11 18.06 63.82
N PRO A 20 10.15 18.19 62.88
CA PRO A 20 10.17 17.40 61.64
C PRO A 20 11.45 17.68 60.86
N PRO A 21 12.01 16.68 60.18
CA PRO A 21 13.20 16.86 59.37
C PRO A 21 12.90 17.89 58.25
N PRO A 22 13.89 18.66 57.82
CA PRO A 22 13.72 19.60 56.72
C PRO A 22 13.32 18.84 55.43
N PRO A 23 12.47 19.41 54.56
CA PRO A 23 12.12 18.79 53.30
C PRO A 23 13.39 18.54 52.49
N PRO A 24 13.45 17.42 51.73
CA PRO A 24 14.59 17.14 50.88
C PRO A 24 14.79 18.31 49.88
N PRO A 25 16.05 18.65 49.53
CA PRO A 25 16.31 19.69 48.59
C PRO A 25 15.59 19.36 47.26
N LEU A 26 14.83 20.30 46.72
CA LEU A 26 14.27 20.24 45.39
C LEU A 26 15.45 20.09 44.41
N LEU A 27 15.69 18.87 43.95
CA LEU A 27 16.56 18.64 42.82
C LEU A 27 16.03 19.50 41.65
N PRO A 28 16.87 20.32 41.01
CA PRO A 28 16.45 21.05 39.83
C PRO A 28 15.94 19.99 38.83
N LEU A 29 14.67 20.10 38.45
CA LEU A 29 14.17 19.41 37.26
C LEU A 29 15.06 19.86 36.11
N LEU A 30 16.11 19.07 35.82
CA LEU A 30 16.81 19.13 34.58
C LEU A 30 15.75 18.84 33.51
N PHE A 31 15.14 19.91 32.98
CA PHE A 31 14.44 19.84 31.71
C PHE A 31 15.49 19.38 30.70
N TYR A 32 15.57 18.08 30.51
CA TYR A 32 16.23 17.50 29.36
C TYR A 32 15.44 18.05 28.15
N ASN A 33 15.96 19.12 27.60
CA ASN A 33 15.47 19.69 26.35
C ASN A 33 15.82 18.69 25.23
N ALA A 34 15.18 17.52 25.25
CA ALA A 34 15.16 16.63 24.11
C ALA A 34 14.53 17.48 23.01
N GLN A 35 15.34 17.99 22.10
CA GLN A 35 14.82 18.64 20.89
C GLN A 35 13.85 17.64 20.26
N VAL A 36 12.56 17.96 20.33
CA VAL A 36 11.53 17.14 19.71
C VAL A 36 11.87 17.16 18.22
N LYS A 37 12.25 16.00 17.67
CA LYS A 37 12.56 15.89 16.25
C LYS A 37 11.31 16.31 15.46
N ILE A 38 11.47 17.24 14.56
CA ILE A 38 10.42 17.70 13.65
C ILE A 38 10.82 17.24 12.25
N TRP A 39 9.91 16.59 11.57
CA TRP A 39 10.05 16.22 10.18
C TRP A 39 9.39 17.26 9.28
N ASP A 40 9.81 17.34 8.01
CA ASP A 40 9.14 18.17 7.02
C ASP A 40 7.81 17.57 6.59
N VAL A 41 7.78 16.23 6.50
CA VAL A 41 6.60 15.47 6.06
C VAL A 41 6.46 14.19 6.89
N ILE A 42 5.25 13.93 7.38
CA ILE A 42 4.84 12.62 7.89
C ILE A 42 3.96 11.93 6.85
N ILE A 43 4.28 10.69 6.50
CA ILE A 43 3.48 9.83 5.64
C ILE A 43 2.82 8.76 6.50
N VAL A 44 1.49 8.68 6.45
CA VAL A 44 0.71 7.65 7.15
C VAL A 44 0.48 6.49 6.20
N GLY A 45 1.11 5.35 6.50
CA GLY A 45 1.05 4.14 5.67
C GLY A 45 2.32 3.86 4.90
N GLY A 46 2.92 2.70 5.15
CA GLY A 46 4.14 2.17 4.54
C GLY A 46 3.89 1.22 3.36
N GLY A 47 2.79 1.38 2.63
CA GLY A 47 2.55 0.69 1.36
C GLY A 47 3.39 1.27 0.23
N ILE A 48 3.30 0.68 -0.98
CA ILE A 48 4.12 1.11 -2.14
C ILE A 48 3.95 2.61 -2.45
N ILE A 49 2.75 3.17 -2.26
CA ILE A 49 2.49 4.59 -2.50
C ILE A 49 3.28 5.46 -1.50
N GLY A 50 3.15 5.18 -0.20
CA GLY A 50 3.89 5.94 0.83
C GLY A 50 5.40 5.78 0.71
N LEU A 51 5.88 4.56 0.40
CA LEU A 51 7.30 4.29 0.18
C LEU A 51 7.85 5.06 -1.03
N SER A 52 7.18 5.00 -2.19
CA SER A 52 7.61 5.72 -3.39
C SER A 52 7.61 7.24 -3.18
N LEU A 53 6.57 7.77 -2.54
CA LEU A 53 6.49 9.19 -2.19
C LEU A 53 7.62 9.60 -1.23
N SER A 54 7.92 8.78 -0.23
CA SER A 54 9.00 9.07 0.72
C SER A 54 10.35 9.13 0.03
N ILE A 55 10.61 8.22 -0.91
CA ILE A 55 11.83 8.20 -1.74
C ILE A 55 11.94 9.49 -2.57
N ALA A 56 10.84 9.88 -3.24
CA ALA A 56 10.80 11.10 -4.06
C ALA A 56 11.04 12.37 -3.23
N LEU A 57 10.40 12.48 -2.06
CA LEU A 57 10.60 13.61 -1.14
C LEU A 57 12.03 13.65 -0.58
N ARG A 58 12.63 12.50 -0.27
CA ARG A 58 14.03 12.42 0.15
C ARG A 58 15.01 12.85 -0.95
N LYS A 59 14.72 12.56 -2.22
CA LYS A 59 15.48 13.10 -3.37
C LYS A 59 15.49 14.63 -3.38
N ARG A 60 14.44 15.25 -2.86
CA ARG A 60 14.30 16.73 -2.75
C ARG A 60 14.87 17.29 -1.44
N GLY A 61 15.44 16.44 -0.58
CA GLY A 61 16.08 16.84 0.68
C GLY A 61 15.14 16.92 1.89
N ALA A 62 13.84 16.61 1.76
CA ALA A 62 12.90 16.68 2.86
C ALA A 62 13.21 15.63 3.95
N ALA A 63 13.08 15.99 5.22
CA ALA A 63 13.09 15.04 6.33
C ALA A 63 11.72 14.34 6.41
N VAL A 64 11.71 13.01 6.23
CA VAL A 64 10.47 12.23 6.11
C VAL A 64 10.39 11.17 7.19
N LEU A 65 9.20 11.06 7.83
CA LEU A 65 8.82 9.95 8.70
C LEU A 65 7.67 9.17 8.05
N ILE A 66 7.78 7.86 7.99
CA ILE A 66 6.66 6.96 7.71
C ILE A 66 6.16 6.37 9.03
N VAL A 67 4.86 6.49 9.28
CA VAL A 67 4.16 5.83 10.39
C VAL A 67 3.30 4.72 9.81
N GLU A 68 3.58 3.47 10.20
CA GLU A 68 2.92 2.28 9.68
C GLU A 68 2.40 1.43 10.85
N ARG A 69 1.11 1.07 10.82
CA ARG A 69 0.47 0.29 11.89
C ARG A 69 1.02 -1.12 12.05
N GLY A 70 1.53 -1.70 10.98
CA GLY A 70 2.11 -3.04 10.95
C GLY A 70 3.55 -3.04 10.47
N GLU A 71 3.87 -4.03 9.64
CA GLU A 71 5.12 -4.10 8.89
C GLU A 71 4.95 -3.39 7.53
N PRO A 72 5.86 -2.51 7.13
CA PRO A 72 5.77 -1.82 5.84
C PRO A 72 5.61 -2.79 4.67
N GLY A 73 4.69 -2.46 3.77
CA GLY A 73 4.47 -3.21 2.53
C GLY A 73 3.59 -4.45 2.64
N ARG A 74 3.10 -4.85 3.80
CA ARG A 74 2.41 -6.14 4.04
C ARG A 74 0.91 -6.16 3.74
N GLU A 75 0.31 -5.04 3.35
CA GLU A 75 -1.12 -4.97 3.04
C GLU A 75 -1.38 -5.12 1.52
N ALA A 76 -2.18 -4.25 0.90
CA ALA A 76 -2.55 -4.34 -0.51
C ALA A 76 -1.36 -4.47 -1.46
N SER A 77 -0.24 -3.83 -1.16
CA SER A 77 0.99 -3.89 -1.97
C SER A 77 1.58 -5.31 -2.01
N HIS A 78 1.55 -6.06 -0.90
CA HIS A 78 2.03 -7.43 -0.83
C HIS A 78 1.09 -8.42 -1.53
N ALA A 79 -0.21 -8.14 -1.44
CA ALA A 79 -1.23 -9.03 -1.96
C ALA A 79 -1.50 -8.87 -3.46
N ALA A 80 -0.98 -7.81 -4.08
CA ALA A 80 -1.23 -7.48 -5.48
C ALA A 80 -0.67 -8.53 -6.46
N GLY A 81 -1.30 -8.62 -7.64
CA GLY A 81 -0.79 -9.42 -8.75
C GLY A 81 0.39 -8.79 -9.48
N GLY A 82 0.49 -7.47 -9.53
CA GLY A 82 1.60 -6.74 -10.14
C GLY A 82 1.55 -6.65 -11.65
N MET A 83 0.40 -6.77 -12.26
CA MET A 83 0.19 -6.40 -13.67
C MET A 83 0.25 -4.88 -13.80
N LEU A 84 0.97 -4.38 -14.82
CA LEU A 84 1.09 -2.96 -15.14
C LEU A 84 0.21 -2.64 -16.33
N VAL A 85 -1.10 -2.60 -16.08
CA VAL A 85 -2.15 -2.48 -17.09
C VAL A 85 -2.36 -1.00 -17.42
N ASP A 86 -1.79 -0.52 -18.50
CA ASP A 86 -1.90 0.87 -18.97
C ASP A 86 -2.74 1.02 -20.25
N CYS A 87 -3.33 -0.07 -20.73
CA CYS A 87 -4.10 -0.07 -21.96
C CYS A 87 -5.57 0.31 -21.76
N LEU A 88 -6.16 0.85 -22.83
CA LEU A 88 -7.47 1.49 -22.90
C LEU A 88 -8.67 0.62 -22.50
N ILE A 89 -8.55 -0.72 -22.50
CA ILE A 89 -9.71 -1.63 -22.38
C ILE A 89 -10.28 -1.64 -20.96
N GLU A 90 -9.43 -1.53 -19.94
CA GLU A 90 -9.84 -1.67 -18.55
C GLU A 90 -9.55 -0.44 -17.67
N THR A 91 -8.78 0.51 -18.21
CA THR A 91 -8.37 1.71 -17.47
C THR A 91 -9.41 2.83 -17.69
N PRO A 92 -10.01 3.40 -16.62
CA PRO A 92 -10.90 4.56 -16.75
C PRO A 92 -10.27 5.70 -17.55
N LEU A 93 -11.04 6.35 -18.41
CA LEU A 93 -10.53 7.42 -19.30
C LEU A 93 -9.77 8.51 -18.55
N ALA A 94 -10.28 8.95 -17.40
CA ALA A 94 -9.63 9.97 -16.58
C ALA A 94 -8.25 9.50 -16.06
N LEU A 95 -8.06 8.19 -15.86
CA LEU A 95 -6.83 7.62 -15.31
C LEU A 95 -5.76 7.34 -16.38
N GLN A 96 -6.14 7.23 -17.65
CA GLN A 96 -5.25 6.82 -18.74
C GLN A 96 -3.97 7.68 -18.86
N PRO A 97 -4.01 9.03 -18.76
CA PRO A 97 -2.79 9.82 -18.83
C PRO A 97 -1.78 9.45 -17.75
N LEU A 98 -2.24 9.29 -16.50
CA LEU A 98 -1.37 8.88 -15.39
C LEU A 98 -0.90 7.43 -15.54
N ALA A 99 -1.77 6.52 -15.95
CA ALA A 99 -1.44 5.11 -16.13
C ALA A 99 -0.33 4.93 -17.21
N THR A 100 -0.51 5.58 -18.35
CA THR A 100 0.47 5.53 -19.46
C THR A 100 1.80 6.17 -19.07
N ALA A 101 1.78 7.32 -18.41
CA ALA A 101 2.99 7.97 -17.90
C ALA A 101 3.72 7.08 -16.89
N SER A 102 2.97 6.51 -15.96
CA SER A 102 3.53 5.63 -14.94
C SER A 102 4.17 4.37 -15.55
N ALA A 103 3.52 3.74 -16.52
CA ALA A 103 4.07 2.57 -17.22
C ALA A 103 5.39 2.89 -17.93
N ARG A 104 5.55 4.11 -18.45
CA ARG A 104 6.80 4.59 -19.06
C ARG A 104 7.92 4.80 -18.04
N LEU A 105 7.59 5.25 -16.85
CA LEU A 105 8.57 5.45 -15.77
C LEU A 105 9.05 4.14 -15.16
N TYR A 106 8.30 3.06 -15.32
CA TYR A 106 8.52 1.80 -14.58
C TYR A 106 9.91 1.18 -14.76
N PRO A 107 10.51 1.12 -15.97
CA PRO A 107 11.85 0.56 -16.14
C PRO A 107 12.91 1.29 -15.32
N GLU A 108 12.90 2.63 -15.35
CA GLU A 108 13.84 3.46 -14.57
C GLU A 108 13.57 3.34 -13.08
N PHE A 109 12.31 3.41 -12.67
CA PHE A 109 11.90 3.27 -11.28
C PHE A 109 12.35 1.92 -10.68
N ALA A 110 12.10 0.82 -11.38
CA ALA A 110 12.51 -0.51 -10.94
C ALA A 110 14.04 -0.63 -10.86
N HIS A 111 14.75 -0.12 -11.88
CA HIS A 111 16.22 -0.14 -11.94
C HIS A 111 16.84 0.67 -10.79
N GLU A 112 16.34 1.86 -10.50
CA GLU A 112 16.77 2.68 -9.37
C GLU A 112 16.61 1.92 -8.04
N LEU A 113 15.44 1.31 -7.82
CA LEU A 113 15.20 0.51 -6.62
C LEU A 113 16.15 -0.69 -6.52
N GLU A 114 16.43 -1.38 -7.64
CA GLU A 114 17.40 -2.50 -7.65
C GLU A 114 18.81 -2.05 -7.27
N ILE A 115 19.30 -0.94 -7.85
CA ILE A 115 20.63 -0.41 -7.56
C ILE A 115 20.74 -0.01 -6.09
N GLU A 116 19.80 0.77 -5.59
CA GLU A 116 19.90 1.35 -4.24
C GLU A 116 19.60 0.35 -3.12
N SER A 117 18.74 -0.62 -3.38
CA SER A 117 18.44 -1.67 -2.41
C SER A 117 19.40 -2.86 -2.48
N GLY A 118 20.01 -3.10 -3.64
CA GLY A 118 20.73 -4.34 -3.94
C GLY A 118 19.82 -5.55 -4.12
N MET A 119 18.51 -5.35 -4.33
CA MET A 119 17.51 -6.42 -4.45
C MET A 119 16.95 -6.47 -5.87
N LYS A 120 16.67 -7.67 -6.39
CA LYS A 120 15.97 -7.83 -7.66
C LYS A 120 14.47 -7.62 -7.52
N VAL A 121 13.85 -7.01 -8.52
CA VAL A 121 12.43 -6.61 -8.50
C VAL A 121 11.55 -7.50 -9.38
N ASP A 122 12.13 -8.30 -10.26
CA ASP A 122 11.44 -9.17 -11.25
C ASP A 122 10.44 -8.38 -12.11
N LEU A 123 10.92 -7.30 -12.76
CA LEU A 123 10.18 -6.60 -13.81
C LEU A 123 10.25 -7.40 -15.10
N ARG A 124 9.09 -7.71 -15.69
CA ARG A 124 8.93 -8.55 -16.88
C ARG A 124 8.20 -7.78 -17.97
N ASP A 125 8.64 -7.95 -19.23
CA ASP A 125 8.13 -7.25 -20.42
C ASP A 125 7.64 -8.20 -21.54
N GLN A 126 7.37 -9.47 -21.21
CA GLN A 126 6.89 -10.47 -22.16
C GLN A 126 5.52 -10.11 -22.77
N GLY A 127 4.78 -9.22 -22.14
CA GLY A 127 3.44 -8.85 -22.56
C GLY A 127 2.34 -9.68 -21.91
N THR A 128 1.11 -9.38 -22.33
CA THR A 128 -0.11 -10.01 -21.82
C THR A 128 -0.90 -10.61 -22.98
N ILE A 129 -1.32 -11.86 -22.84
CA ILE A 129 -2.29 -12.54 -23.69
C ILE A 129 -3.66 -12.37 -23.04
N LEU A 130 -4.57 -11.65 -23.70
CA LEU A 130 -5.91 -11.37 -23.19
C LEU A 130 -6.95 -12.15 -24.00
N PHE A 131 -7.63 -13.11 -23.39
CA PHE A 131 -8.78 -13.79 -23.93
C PHE A 131 -10.05 -12.98 -23.68
N LEU A 132 -10.81 -12.71 -24.74
CA LEU A 132 -12.08 -11.99 -24.67
C LEU A 132 -13.25 -12.96 -24.70
N SER A 133 -14.30 -12.67 -23.93
CA SER A 133 -15.59 -13.31 -24.21
C SER A 133 -16.10 -12.89 -25.59
N PRO A 134 -16.92 -13.71 -26.28
CA PRO A 134 -17.47 -13.36 -27.60
C PRO A 134 -18.17 -12.00 -27.62
N GLU A 135 -18.88 -11.64 -26.55
CA GLU A 135 -19.56 -10.34 -26.42
C GLU A 135 -18.58 -9.17 -26.34
N HIS A 136 -17.51 -9.30 -25.57
CA HIS A 136 -16.47 -8.29 -25.47
C HIS A 136 -15.68 -8.15 -26.78
N ALA A 137 -15.44 -9.25 -27.47
CA ALA A 137 -14.77 -9.24 -28.78
C ALA A 137 -15.60 -8.50 -29.84
N ALA A 138 -16.93 -8.73 -29.87
CA ALA A 138 -17.83 -8.05 -30.79
C ALA A 138 -17.86 -6.51 -30.56
N ARG A 139 -17.85 -6.08 -29.32
CA ARG A 139 -17.84 -4.64 -28.95
C ARG A 139 -16.50 -3.95 -29.21
N ASN A 140 -15.41 -4.71 -29.26
CA ASN A 140 -14.03 -4.18 -29.36
C ASN A 140 -13.31 -4.66 -30.63
N SER A 141 -14.03 -4.81 -31.74
CA SER A 141 -13.48 -5.36 -32.98
C SER A 141 -12.26 -4.59 -33.52
N GLN A 142 -12.21 -3.26 -33.38
CA GLN A 142 -11.03 -2.46 -33.76
C GLN A 142 -9.80 -2.79 -32.92
N LEU A 143 -9.99 -3.05 -31.61
CA LEU A 143 -8.88 -3.42 -30.73
C LEU A 143 -8.27 -4.77 -31.10
N LEU A 144 -9.09 -5.72 -31.59
CA LEU A 144 -8.62 -7.02 -32.11
C LEU A 144 -7.67 -6.86 -33.30
N VAL A 145 -7.91 -5.89 -34.15
CA VAL A 145 -7.03 -5.62 -35.32
C VAL A 145 -5.73 -4.96 -34.85
N CYS A 146 -5.80 -3.97 -33.99
CA CYS A 146 -4.64 -3.21 -33.54
C CYS A 146 -3.71 -3.98 -32.58
N ASN A 147 -4.23 -5.00 -31.88
CA ASN A 147 -3.51 -5.77 -30.87
C ASN A 147 -3.47 -7.28 -31.23
N SER A 148 -3.31 -7.60 -32.51
CA SER A 148 -3.16 -8.98 -32.94
C SER A 148 -1.91 -9.63 -32.37
N LEU A 149 -1.95 -10.95 -32.21
CA LEU A 149 -0.77 -11.71 -31.83
C LEU A 149 0.40 -11.49 -32.80
N PRO A 150 1.62 -11.31 -32.28
CA PRO A 150 2.81 -11.14 -33.15
C PRO A 150 3.15 -12.40 -33.94
N ILE A 151 2.81 -13.57 -33.43
CA ILE A 151 2.94 -14.90 -34.06
C ILE A 151 1.75 -15.76 -33.61
N PRO A 152 1.46 -16.91 -34.24
CA PRO A 152 0.38 -17.81 -33.83
C PRO A 152 0.48 -18.21 -32.34
N LEU A 153 -0.67 -18.28 -31.66
CA LEU A 153 -0.75 -18.60 -30.23
C LEU A 153 0.00 -19.87 -29.86
N ALA A 154 -0.10 -20.90 -30.69
CA ALA A 154 0.61 -22.17 -30.49
C ALA A 154 2.14 -22.06 -30.48
N GLN A 155 2.69 -21.02 -31.12
CA GLN A 155 4.12 -20.72 -31.09
C GLN A 155 4.48 -19.76 -29.97
N LEU A 156 3.60 -18.79 -29.67
CA LEU A 156 3.82 -17.79 -28.62
C LEU A 156 3.72 -18.41 -27.22
N GLU A 157 2.66 -19.18 -26.99
CA GLU A 157 2.40 -19.91 -25.73
C GLU A 157 1.83 -21.29 -26.02
N PRO A 158 2.67 -22.31 -26.22
CA PRO A 158 2.22 -23.66 -26.57
C PRO A 158 1.27 -24.29 -25.55
N ALA A 159 1.28 -23.83 -24.31
CA ALA A 159 0.37 -24.27 -23.25
C ALA A 159 -1.08 -23.81 -23.47
N LEU A 160 -1.31 -22.85 -24.38
CA LEU A 160 -2.60 -22.24 -24.69
C LEU A 160 -3.07 -22.59 -26.13
N ALA A 161 -2.39 -23.48 -26.84
CA ALA A 161 -2.60 -23.73 -28.27
C ALA A 161 -4.03 -24.12 -28.66
N ASP A 162 -4.76 -24.82 -27.79
CA ASP A 162 -6.08 -25.39 -28.07
C ASP A 162 -7.25 -24.42 -27.81
N HIS A 163 -6.96 -23.20 -27.35
CA HIS A 163 -8.02 -22.23 -27.05
C HIS A 163 -8.58 -21.57 -28.31
N GLN A 164 -9.93 -21.45 -28.35
CA GLN A 164 -10.69 -20.91 -29.48
C GLN A 164 -11.26 -19.51 -29.22
N LEU A 165 -11.07 -18.94 -28.02
CA LEU A 165 -11.56 -17.60 -27.71
C LEU A 165 -10.77 -16.54 -28.49
N PRO A 166 -11.41 -15.42 -28.87
CA PRO A 166 -10.69 -14.28 -29.42
C PRO A 166 -9.61 -13.78 -28.48
N VAL A 167 -8.44 -13.52 -29.03
CA VAL A 167 -7.24 -13.21 -28.25
C VAL A 167 -6.56 -11.95 -28.73
N LEU A 168 -6.07 -11.15 -27.77
CA LEU A 168 -5.25 -9.95 -27.99
C LEU A 168 -3.88 -10.16 -27.38
N TYR A 169 -2.88 -9.48 -27.96
CA TYR A 169 -1.56 -9.31 -27.36
C TYR A 169 -1.35 -7.86 -26.95
N LEU A 170 -1.08 -7.64 -25.69
CA LEU A 170 -0.87 -6.33 -25.11
C LEU A 170 0.59 -6.19 -24.66
N LYS A 171 1.24 -5.10 -25.06
CA LYS A 171 2.64 -4.80 -24.67
C LYS A 171 2.71 -4.25 -23.24
N GLU A 172 2.07 -4.91 -22.34
CA GLU A 172 2.08 -4.59 -20.91
C GLU A 172 3.26 -5.27 -20.21
N ARG A 173 3.60 -4.76 -19.03
CA ARG A 173 4.60 -5.36 -18.16
C ARG A 173 3.94 -5.97 -16.91
N SER A 174 4.73 -6.76 -16.20
CA SER A 174 4.39 -7.19 -14.84
C SER A 174 5.61 -7.10 -13.94
N VAL A 175 5.38 -6.94 -12.65
CA VAL A 175 6.44 -6.86 -11.64
C VAL A 175 6.05 -7.71 -10.43
N ASP A 176 7.02 -8.29 -9.71
CA ASP A 176 6.73 -8.91 -8.42
C ASP A 176 6.49 -7.82 -7.36
N PRO A 177 5.23 -7.61 -6.91
CA PRO A 177 4.93 -6.54 -5.96
C PRO A 177 5.60 -6.73 -4.60
N ARG A 178 5.83 -7.99 -4.18
CA ARG A 178 6.51 -8.31 -2.92
C ARG A 178 7.97 -7.88 -2.97
N ALA A 179 8.65 -8.22 -4.06
CA ALA A 179 10.04 -7.82 -4.29
C ALA A 179 10.16 -6.29 -4.49
N LEU A 180 9.27 -5.69 -5.29
CA LEU A 180 9.22 -4.24 -5.51
C LEU A 180 9.07 -3.47 -4.20
N THR A 181 8.12 -3.87 -3.37
CA THR A 181 7.83 -3.16 -2.11
C THR A 181 8.96 -3.33 -1.10
N ALA A 182 9.57 -4.52 -1.04
CA ALA A 182 10.74 -4.77 -0.20
C ALA A 182 11.96 -3.92 -0.65
N ALA A 183 12.20 -3.83 -1.96
CA ALA A 183 13.24 -2.97 -2.52
C ALA A 183 12.97 -1.50 -2.22
N ALA A 184 11.72 -1.01 -2.41
CA ALA A 184 11.33 0.35 -2.07
C ALA A 184 11.51 0.67 -0.59
N TRP A 185 11.14 -0.25 0.30
CA TRP A 185 11.36 -0.07 1.74
C TRP A 185 12.84 0.05 2.09
N LYS A 186 13.68 -0.83 1.53
CA LYS A 186 15.12 -0.77 1.77
C LYS A 186 15.74 0.49 1.19
N THR A 187 15.34 0.90 -0.02
CA THR A 187 15.78 2.18 -0.63
C THR A 187 15.38 3.37 0.25
N ALA A 188 14.15 3.43 0.74
CA ALA A 188 13.70 4.50 1.64
C ALA A 188 14.58 4.57 2.91
N LYS A 189 14.91 3.42 3.53
CA LYS A 189 15.84 3.36 4.66
C LYS A 189 17.24 3.84 4.30
N ASN A 190 17.79 3.39 3.18
CA ASN A 190 19.12 3.79 2.72
C ASN A 190 19.21 5.30 2.45
N ARG A 191 18.10 5.93 2.06
CA ARG A 191 17.98 7.39 1.89
C ARG A 191 17.69 8.15 3.18
N GLY A 192 17.62 7.47 4.32
CA GLY A 192 17.41 8.11 5.62
C GLY A 192 15.96 8.54 5.85
N VAL A 193 14.97 7.80 5.32
CA VAL A 193 13.57 7.91 5.79
C VAL A 193 13.50 7.28 7.18
N ASP A 194 12.89 8.00 8.12
CA ASP A 194 12.58 7.44 9.43
C ASP A 194 11.30 6.60 9.39
N PHE A 195 11.22 5.59 10.26
CA PHE A 195 10.07 4.69 10.33
C PHE A 195 9.61 4.51 11.78
N SER A 196 8.29 4.62 12.01
CA SER A 196 7.59 4.11 13.19
C SER A 196 6.68 2.98 12.74
N SER A 197 7.17 1.75 12.85
CA SER A 197 6.43 0.53 12.45
C SER A 197 5.77 -0.13 13.66
N GLY A 198 4.64 -0.84 13.43
CA GLY A 198 3.79 -1.37 14.49
C GLY A 198 3.18 -0.25 15.33
N ASP A 199 2.91 0.91 14.71
CA ASP A 199 2.44 2.12 15.37
C ASP A 199 1.29 2.72 14.56
N GLU A 200 0.08 2.64 15.07
CA GLU A 200 -1.13 3.03 14.36
C GLU A 200 -1.44 4.52 14.59
N VAL A 201 -1.58 5.27 13.50
CA VAL A 201 -2.08 6.64 13.56
C VAL A 201 -3.56 6.63 13.89
N THR A 202 -3.92 7.26 14.98
CA THR A 202 -5.30 7.38 15.45
C THR A 202 -5.95 8.71 15.04
N THR A 203 -5.15 9.76 14.89
CA THR A 203 -5.66 11.10 14.58
C THR A 203 -4.61 11.96 13.91
N ILE A 204 -5.04 12.80 12.96
CA ILE A 204 -4.24 13.91 12.44
C ILE A 204 -4.35 15.07 13.45
N THR A 205 -3.22 15.55 13.94
CA THR A 205 -3.19 16.68 14.89
C THR A 205 -3.40 17.98 14.16
N ILE A 206 -4.46 18.70 14.52
CA ILE A 206 -4.82 20.02 13.95
C ILE A 206 -4.56 21.08 15.01
N THR A 207 -3.86 22.16 14.64
CA THR A 207 -3.63 23.33 15.48
C THR A 207 -3.90 24.58 14.67
N ALA A 208 -4.74 25.47 15.18
CA ALA A 208 -5.16 26.70 14.48
C ALA A 208 -5.65 26.45 13.03
N GLY A 209 -6.37 25.32 12.82
CA GLY A 209 -6.91 24.96 11.51
C GLY A 209 -5.93 24.28 10.55
N CYS A 210 -4.66 24.11 10.92
CA CYS A 210 -3.64 23.49 10.07
C CYS A 210 -3.20 22.12 10.64
N ALA A 211 -2.85 21.19 9.78
CA ALA A 211 -2.20 19.95 10.20
C ALA A 211 -0.80 20.25 10.75
N THR A 212 -0.48 19.69 11.91
CA THR A 212 0.78 19.91 12.62
C THR A 212 1.47 18.62 13.03
N GLY A 213 0.90 17.47 12.69
CA GLY A 213 1.44 16.16 13.01
C GLY A 213 0.39 15.06 13.08
N VAL A 214 0.76 13.99 13.76
CA VAL A 214 -0.12 12.83 14.00
C VAL A 214 -0.02 12.38 15.45
N THR A 215 -1.12 11.86 15.97
CA THR A 215 -1.16 11.08 17.22
C THR A 215 -1.30 9.62 16.86
N THR A 216 -0.53 8.77 17.54
CA THR A 216 -0.51 7.33 17.31
C THR A 216 -0.90 6.58 18.58
N THR A 217 -0.98 5.26 18.50
CA THR A 217 -1.20 4.40 19.69
C THR A 217 -0.04 4.44 20.68
N LYS A 218 1.16 4.84 20.25
CA LYS A 218 2.37 4.88 21.11
C LYS A 218 2.79 6.28 21.52
N THR A 219 2.66 7.27 20.64
CA THR A 219 3.19 8.61 20.85
C THR A 219 2.57 9.63 19.89
N ALA A 220 3.15 10.82 19.81
CA ALA A 220 2.79 11.84 18.84
C ALA A 220 4.03 12.31 18.07
N PHE A 221 3.86 12.58 16.79
CA PHE A 221 4.90 13.10 15.89
C PHE A 221 4.49 14.43 15.30
N ARG A 222 5.45 15.33 15.05
CA ARG A 222 5.22 16.67 14.53
C ARG A 222 5.81 16.86 13.15
N ALA A 223 5.00 17.41 12.25
CA ALA A 223 5.42 17.90 10.92
C ALA A 223 4.39 18.92 10.41
N PRO A 224 4.81 19.94 9.64
CA PRO A 224 3.90 20.89 9.02
C PRO A 224 3.08 20.26 7.87
N LYS A 225 3.44 19.07 7.41
CA LYS A 225 2.79 18.38 6.30
C LYS A 225 2.55 16.91 6.67
N VAL A 226 1.32 16.45 6.48
CA VAL A 226 0.91 15.06 6.71
C VAL A 226 0.24 14.52 5.46
N VAL A 227 0.66 13.34 5.00
CA VAL A 227 0.11 12.69 3.80
C VAL A 227 -0.54 11.37 4.20
N ASN A 228 -1.84 11.24 3.95
CA ASN A 228 -2.58 10.01 4.20
C ASN A 228 -2.43 9.04 3.01
N CYS A 229 -1.59 8.03 3.19
CA CYS A 229 -1.35 6.91 2.28
C CYS A 229 -1.82 5.58 2.88
N ALA A 230 -2.81 5.60 3.81
CA ALA A 230 -3.22 4.44 4.60
C ALA A 230 -4.11 3.44 3.83
N GLY A 231 -4.21 3.54 2.51
CA GLY A 231 -4.91 2.59 1.65
C GLY A 231 -6.38 2.43 2.05
N ALA A 232 -6.84 1.18 2.28
CA ALA A 232 -8.23 0.89 2.64
C ALA A 232 -8.66 1.51 3.99
N TRP A 233 -7.72 1.93 4.83
CA TRP A 233 -7.98 2.56 6.14
C TRP A 233 -7.96 4.08 6.09
N SER A 234 -7.71 4.68 4.94
CA SER A 234 -7.55 6.14 4.82
C SER A 234 -8.80 6.91 5.28
N GLY A 235 -9.99 6.35 5.07
CA GLY A 235 -11.25 6.95 5.53
C GLY A 235 -11.48 6.92 7.03
N GLN A 236 -10.63 6.23 7.79
CA GLN A 236 -10.71 6.16 9.26
C GLN A 236 -9.82 7.21 9.95
N ILE A 237 -9.03 7.98 9.17
CA ILE A 237 -7.99 8.87 9.68
C ILE A 237 -8.21 10.27 9.13
N GLY A 238 -8.26 11.25 10.02
CA GLY A 238 -8.26 12.66 9.68
C GLY A 238 -9.62 13.34 9.60
N PRO A 239 -9.60 14.67 9.44
CA PRO A 239 -10.79 15.49 9.46
C PRO A 239 -11.57 15.49 8.12
N THR A 240 -10.89 15.16 7.01
CA THR A 240 -11.47 15.18 5.66
C THR A 240 -12.15 13.87 5.36
N ASN A 241 -13.30 13.90 4.69
CA ASN A 241 -13.97 12.72 4.19
C ASN A 241 -13.13 12.08 3.07
N VAL A 242 -12.56 10.92 3.33
CA VAL A 242 -11.80 10.11 2.37
C VAL A 242 -12.56 8.79 2.19
N PRO A 243 -13.50 8.69 1.23
CA PRO A 243 -14.44 7.57 1.15
C PRO A 243 -13.78 6.32 0.57
N THR A 244 -12.73 5.82 1.25
CA THR A 244 -12.12 4.54 0.92
C THR A 244 -12.81 3.39 1.64
N ARG A 245 -12.94 2.25 0.93
CA ARG A 245 -13.44 1.00 1.49
C ARG A 245 -12.55 -0.17 1.09
N PRO A 246 -12.47 -1.20 1.93
CA PRO A 246 -11.74 -2.42 1.60
C PRO A 246 -12.51 -3.24 0.56
N VAL A 247 -11.89 -3.52 -0.59
CA VAL A 247 -12.40 -4.47 -1.59
C VAL A 247 -11.47 -5.67 -1.59
N LYS A 248 -11.96 -6.79 -1.04
CA LYS A 248 -11.21 -8.03 -0.87
C LYS A 248 -10.94 -8.70 -2.21
N GLY A 249 -9.75 -9.26 -2.36
CA GLY A 249 -9.38 -10.14 -3.46
C GLY A 249 -8.58 -11.31 -2.96
N GLN A 250 -9.05 -12.53 -3.27
CA GLN A 250 -8.35 -13.77 -2.96
C GLN A 250 -7.47 -14.19 -4.12
N MET A 251 -6.31 -14.72 -3.81
CA MET A 251 -5.25 -15.13 -4.73
C MET A 251 -4.73 -16.51 -4.35
N LEU A 252 -4.26 -17.23 -5.35
CA LEU A 252 -3.59 -18.51 -5.22
C LEU A 252 -2.22 -18.43 -5.88
N CYS A 253 -1.21 -19.08 -5.30
CA CYS A 253 0.11 -19.26 -5.89
C CYS A 253 0.37 -20.74 -6.15
N LEU A 254 0.77 -21.06 -7.37
CA LEU A 254 1.22 -22.39 -7.78
C LEU A 254 2.73 -22.36 -8.05
N LEU A 255 3.40 -23.50 -7.84
CA LEU A 255 4.75 -23.76 -8.37
C LEU A 255 4.60 -24.53 -9.67
N MET A 256 4.95 -23.92 -10.79
CA MET A 256 4.86 -24.55 -12.10
C MET A 256 5.81 -25.75 -12.22
N PRO A 257 5.43 -26.83 -12.94
CA PRO A 257 6.31 -27.97 -13.21
C PRO A 257 7.58 -27.57 -13.97
N SER A 258 7.48 -26.53 -14.81
CA SER A 258 8.59 -25.90 -15.51
C SER A 258 8.43 -24.40 -15.50
N ARG A 259 9.53 -23.66 -15.31
CA ARG A 259 9.56 -22.19 -15.40
C ARG A 259 9.21 -21.67 -16.79
N THR A 260 9.28 -22.52 -17.80
CA THR A 260 8.96 -22.19 -19.20
C THR A 260 7.56 -22.65 -19.61
N LEU A 261 6.74 -23.20 -18.69
CA LEU A 261 5.40 -23.65 -19.01
C LEU A 261 4.49 -22.48 -19.47
N LEU A 262 4.64 -21.33 -18.82
CA LEU A 262 3.93 -20.11 -19.18
C LEU A 262 4.88 -18.93 -19.03
N GLN A 263 5.01 -18.12 -20.08
CA GLN A 263 5.93 -16.98 -20.11
C GLN A 263 5.19 -15.63 -20.03
N HIS A 264 4.04 -15.52 -20.67
CA HIS A 264 3.23 -14.30 -20.73
C HIS A 264 2.25 -14.24 -19.56
N VAL A 265 1.87 -13.04 -19.15
CA VAL A 265 0.66 -12.86 -18.35
C VAL A 265 -0.52 -13.31 -19.21
N VAL A 266 -1.42 -14.08 -18.63
CA VAL A 266 -2.66 -14.51 -19.30
C VAL A 266 -3.83 -13.94 -18.54
N ARG A 267 -4.72 -13.23 -19.23
CA ARG A 267 -5.97 -12.73 -18.68
C ARG A 267 -7.12 -13.39 -19.42
N ALA A 268 -8.04 -13.98 -18.70
CA ALA A 268 -9.24 -14.61 -19.21
C ALA A 268 -10.46 -14.14 -18.40
N PRO A 269 -11.69 -14.34 -18.88
CA PRO A 269 -12.89 -13.82 -18.22
C PRO A 269 -13.02 -14.18 -16.73
N GLU A 270 -12.57 -15.37 -16.34
CA GLU A 270 -12.74 -15.87 -14.97
C GLU A 270 -11.48 -15.84 -14.11
N VAL A 271 -10.29 -15.71 -14.74
CA VAL A 271 -9.02 -15.83 -14.04
C VAL A 271 -7.92 -15.12 -14.81
N TYR A 272 -6.92 -14.63 -14.08
CA TYR A 272 -5.64 -14.26 -14.66
C TYR A 272 -4.50 -15.11 -14.08
N LEU A 273 -3.50 -15.36 -14.91
CA LEU A 273 -2.29 -16.12 -14.58
C LEU A 273 -1.08 -15.21 -14.76
N ILE A 274 -0.26 -15.07 -13.73
CA ILE A 274 0.90 -14.18 -13.76
C ILE A 274 2.16 -14.97 -13.42
N PRO A 275 2.94 -15.41 -14.43
CA PRO A 275 4.18 -16.14 -14.18
C PRO A 275 5.26 -15.22 -13.61
N ARG A 276 6.12 -15.81 -12.74
CA ARG A 276 7.29 -15.19 -12.15
C ARG A 276 8.56 -15.89 -12.60
N SER A 277 9.68 -15.16 -12.62
CA SER A 277 10.96 -15.70 -13.07
C SER A 277 11.48 -16.87 -12.19
N ASP A 278 11.03 -16.98 -10.96
CA ASP A 278 11.38 -18.05 -10.02
C ASP A 278 10.54 -19.33 -10.18
N GLY A 279 9.55 -19.34 -11.06
CA GLY A 279 8.65 -20.47 -11.32
C GLY A 279 7.34 -20.43 -10.54
N ARG A 280 7.09 -19.40 -9.73
CA ARG A 280 5.77 -19.15 -9.17
C ARG A 280 4.81 -18.69 -10.26
N LEU A 281 3.56 -19.10 -10.13
CA LEU A 281 2.44 -18.65 -10.95
C LEU A 281 1.37 -18.11 -10.03
N LEU A 282 1.08 -16.81 -10.12
CA LEU A 282 -0.01 -16.21 -9.38
C LEU A 282 -1.31 -16.39 -10.16
N VAL A 283 -2.34 -16.84 -9.47
CA VAL A 283 -3.68 -17.09 -10.01
C VAL A 283 -4.66 -16.18 -9.27
N GLY A 284 -5.41 -15.39 -9.99
CA GLY A 284 -6.31 -14.40 -9.36
C GLY A 284 -7.44 -13.94 -10.26
N ALA A 285 -8.28 -13.12 -9.77
CA ALA A 285 -8.56 -12.88 -8.36
C ALA A 285 -10.04 -12.59 -8.17
N THR A 286 -10.52 -12.76 -6.97
CA THR A 286 -11.87 -12.36 -6.64
C THR A 286 -12.02 -10.84 -6.45
N VAL A 287 -13.27 -10.38 -6.42
CA VAL A 287 -13.65 -9.02 -6.03
C VAL A 287 -14.84 -9.17 -5.08
N GLU A 288 -14.65 -8.84 -3.81
CA GLU A 288 -15.62 -9.13 -2.75
C GLU A 288 -15.76 -7.91 -1.81
N GLU A 289 -16.99 -7.61 -1.44
CA GLU A 289 -17.33 -6.63 -0.39
C GLU A 289 -17.44 -7.37 0.97
N ALA A 290 -16.28 -7.67 1.58
CA ALA A 290 -16.18 -8.45 2.81
C ALA A 290 -15.66 -7.64 4.01
N GLY A 291 -15.70 -6.30 3.92
CA GLY A 291 -15.10 -5.44 4.94
C GLY A 291 -13.60 -5.74 5.09
N PHE A 292 -13.11 -5.68 6.32
CA PHE A 292 -11.70 -5.91 6.63
C PHE A 292 -11.32 -7.38 6.84
N ASP A 293 -12.18 -8.34 6.46
CA ASP A 293 -11.87 -9.77 6.57
C ASP A 293 -10.88 -10.22 5.48
N LYS A 294 -9.68 -10.66 5.89
CA LYS A 294 -8.62 -11.16 5.02
C LYS A 294 -8.49 -12.69 4.99
N ARG A 295 -9.42 -13.41 5.59
CA ARG A 295 -9.39 -14.89 5.54
C ARG A 295 -9.68 -15.37 4.13
N THR A 296 -8.96 -16.38 3.67
CA THR A 296 -9.26 -17.07 2.42
C THR A 296 -10.40 -18.07 2.64
N ASP A 297 -11.11 -18.38 1.57
CA ASP A 297 -12.18 -19.39 1.55
C ASP A 297 -11.79 -20.53 0.63
N LEU A 298 -11.81 -21.75 1.17
CA LEU A 298 -11.37 -22.95 0.44
C LEU A 298 -12.14 -23.17 -0.87
N ALA A 299 -13.44 -22.93 -0.90
CA ALA A 299 -14.25 -23.13 -2.11
C ALA A 299 -13.84 -22.13 -3.20
N THR A 300 -13.54 -20.89 -2.81
CA THR A 300 -13.02 -19.84 -3.71
C THR A 300 -11.64 -20.20 -4.25
N ILE A 301 -10.71 -20.64 -3.39
CA ILE A 301 -9.37 -21.06 -3.82
C ILE A 301 -9.45 -22.25 -4.78
N GLN A 302 -10.29 -23.24 -4.50
CA GLN A 302 -10.55 -24.36 -5.41
C GLN A 302 -11.16 -23.94 -6.74
N ARG A 303 -12.02 -22.91 -6.75
CA ARG A 303 -12.59 -22.35 -7.99
C ARG A 303 -11.49 -21.68 -8.83
N LEU A 304 -10.64 -20.86 -8.23
CA LEU A 304 -9.49 -20.26 -8.92
C LEU A 304 -8.54 -21.31 -9.47
N HIS A 305 -8.26 -22.37 -8.71
CA HIS A 305 -7.42 -23.47 -9.15
C HIS A 305 -8.04 -24.19 -10.36
N ARG A 306 -9.33 -24.55 -10.31
CA ARG A 306 -10.05 -25.18 -11.45
C ARG A 306 -10.04 -24.30 -12.68
N ALA A 307 -10.25 -22.97 -12.54
CA ALA A 307 -10.20 -22.04 -13.66
C ALA A 307 -8.80 -21.99 -14.29
N ALA A 308 -7.75 -22.02 -13.49
CA ALA A 308 -6.37 -22.11 -13.98
C ALA A 308 -6.09 -23.42 -14.74
N LEU A 309 -6.57 -24.56 -14.22
CA LEU A 309 -6.45 -25.86 -14.90
C LEU A 309 -7.25 -25.93 -16.20
N ALA A 310 -8.43 -25.34 -16.25
CA ALA A 310 -9.22 -25.23 -17.46
C ALA A 310 -8.51 -24.41 -18.54
N LEU A 311 -7.79 -23.37 -18.15
CA LEU A 311 -7.02 -22.52 -19.05
C LEU A 311 -5.69 -23.17 -19.46
N VAL A 312 -5.00 -23.83 -18.54
CA VAL A 312 -3.71 -24.49 -18.76
C VAL A 312 -3.71 -25.88 -18.12
N PRO A 313 -4.19 -26.93 -18.82
CA PRO A 313 -4.32 -28.28 -18.24
C PRO A 313 -3.01 -28.87 -17.67
N LYS A 314 -1.87 -28.50 -18.22
CA LYS A 314 -0.54 -28.92 -17.70
C LYS A 314 -0.20 -28.41 -16.29
N LEU A 315 -1.01 -27.51 -15.75
CA LEU A 315 -0.91 -27.09 -14.34
C LEU A 315 -1.44 -28.14 -13.35
N ALA A 316 -2.03 -29.26 -13.83
CA ALA A 316 -2.42 -30.39 -12.97
C ALA A 316 -1.24 -30.93 -12.16
N ASP A 317 -0.01 -30.84 -12.67
CA ASP A 317 1.21 -31.23 -11.99
C ASP A 317 1.82 -30.14 -11.11
N ALA A 318 1.22 -28.94 -11.08
CA ALA A 318 1.68 -27.82 -10.27
C ALA A 318 1.35 -28.04 -8.79
N LYS A 319 2.25 -27.59 -7.89
CA LYS A 319 2.01 -27.66 -6.45
C LYS A 319 1.39 -26.35 -5.96
N ILE A 320 0.35 -26.44 -5.17
CA ILE A 320 -0.16 -25.29 -4.42
C ILE A 320 0.93 -24.86 -3.44
N HIS A 321 1.34 -23.60 -3.52
CA HIS A 321 2.41 -23.02 -2.71
C HIS A 321 1.87 -22.15 -1.58
N ASP A 322 0.90 -21.29 -1.90
CA ASP A 322 0.36 -20.30 -0.96
C ASP A 322 -1.02 -19.82 -1.43
N ASP A 323 -1.84 -19.36 -0.50
CA ASP A 323 -3.04 -18.60 -0.80
C ASP A 323 -3.19 -17.44 0.18
N TRP A 324 -3.74 -16.33 -0.28
CA TRP A 324 -3.90 -15.13 0.54
C TRP A 324 -5.06 -14.27 0.03
N ALA A 325 -5.46 -13.32 0.87
CA ALA A 325 -6.36 -12.25 0.47
C ALA A 325 -5.75 -10.87 0.78
N GLY A 326 -6.06 -9.89 -0.06
CA GLY A 326 -5.71 -8.50 0.12
C GLY A 326 -6.91 -7.59 0.06
N LEU A 327 -6.78 -6.39 0.63
CA LEU A 327 -7.82 -5.38 0.69
C LEU A 327 -7.44 -4.20 -0.21
N ARG A 328 -8.00 -4.17 -1.40
CA ARG A 328 -7.81 -3.05 -2.32
C ARG A 328 -8.48 -1.79 -1.75
N PRO A 329 -7.83 -0.62 -1.78
CA PRO A 329 -8.44 0.63 -1.38
C PRO A 329 -9.41 1.12 -2.47
N GLY A 330 -10.67 0.70 -2.40
CA GLY A 330 -11.71 1.13 -3.33
C GLY A 330 -12.26 2.50 -2.98
N THR A 331 -12.62 3.30 -3.98
CA THR A 331 -13.34 4.57 -3.91
C THR A 331 -14.69 4.42 -4.60
N PRO A 332 -15.65 5.33 -4.40
CA PRO A 332 -16.97 5.24 -5.05
C PRO A 332 -16.91 5.23 -6.59
N ASP A 333 -15.96 5.97 -7.15
CA ASP A 333 -15.76 6.16 -8.61
C ASP A 333 -14.60 5.30 -9.17
N ALA A 334 -13.97 4.47 -8.34
CA ALA A 334 -12.81 3.65 -8.68
C ALA A 334 -11.56 4.46 -9.13
N LEU A 335 -11.52 5.77 -8.90
CA LEU A 335 -10.36 6.63 -9.15
C LEU A 335 -9.58 6.89 -7.86
N PRO A 336 -8.24 7.07 -7.91
CA PRO A 336 -7.46 7.45 -6.75
C PRO A 336 -7.84 8.84 -6.23
N ILE A 337 -7.53 9.09 -4.96
CA ILE A 337 -7.69 10.41 -4.33
C ILE A 337 -6.29 10.98 -4.13
N LEU A 338 -5.97 12.05 -4.87
CA LEU A 338 -4.65 12.66 -4.91
C LEU A 338 -4.75 14.18 -4.75
N GLY A 339 -4.10 14.75 -3.75
CA GLY A 339 -4.04 16.20 -3.63
C GLY A 339 -4.03 16.73 -2.20
N ALA A 340 -4.06 18.06 -2.09
CA ALA A 340 -4.28 18.77 -0.85
C ALA A 340 -5.77 18.70 -0.47
N THR A 341 -6.06 18.72 0.82
CA THR A 341 -7.41 18.83 1.36
C THR A 341 -7.70 20.28 1.75
N GLU A 342 -8.93 20.58 2.20
CA GLU A 342 -9.29 21.88 2.77
C GLU A 342 -8.49 22.22 4.04
N THR A 343 -7.96 21.21 4.75
CA THR A 343 -7.11 21.43 5.91
C THR A 343 -5.66 21.70 5.46
N PRO A 344 -5.15 22.94 5.60
CA PRO A 344 -3.78 23.27 5.22
C PRO A 344 -2.77 22.33 5.89
N GLY A 345 -1.80 21.83 5.10
CA GLY A 345 -0.80 20.86 5.55
C GLY A 345 -1.27 19.41 5.56
N TYR A 346 -2.53 19.12 5.24
CA TYR A 346 -3.03 17.74 5.10
C TYR A 346 -3.25 17.38 3.64
N TYR A 347 -2.69 16.25 3.24
CA TYR A 347 -2.71 15.74 1.87
C TYR A 347 -3.20 14.29 1.87
N VAL A 348 -3.73 13.86 0.72
CA VAL A 348 -4.21 12.48 0.52
C VAL A 348 -3.57 11.89 -0.73
N ALA A 349 -3.09 10.65 -0.63
CA ALA A 349 -2.62 9.84 -1.76
C ALA A 349 -3.03 8.38 -1.53
N THR A 350 -4.27 8.06 -1.90
CA THR A 350 -4.90 6.76 -1.60
C THR A 350 -5.96 6.38 -2.64
N GLY A 351 -6.68 5.29 -2.41
CA GLY A 351 -7.82 4.93 -3.26
C GLY A 351 -7.43 4.35 -4.62
N HIS A 352 -6.20 3.91 -4.81
CA HIS A 352 -5.68 3.43 -6.10
C HIS A 352 -6.31 2.11 -6.58
N PHE A 353 -7.19 1.51 -5.83
CA PHE A 353 -7.94 0.30 -6.14
C PHE A 353 -7.07 -0.84 -6.71
N ARG A 354 -7.16 -1.10 -8.04
CA ARG A 354 -6.40 -2.15 -8.72
C ARG A 354 -5.03 -1.68 -9.21
N ASP A 355 -4.85 -0.36 -9.33
CA ASP A 355 -3.75 0.24 -10.10
C ASP A 355 -2.62 0.77 -9.20
N GLY A 356 -2.65 0.50 -7.89
CA GLY A 356 -1.67 1.05 -6.93
C GLY A 356 -0.23 0.66 -7.22
N ILE A 357 0.02 -0.55 -7.73
CA ILE A 357 1.37 -0.94 -8.16
C ILE A 357 1.77 -0.13 -9.38
N LEU A 358 0.96 -0.13 -10.43
CA LEU A 358 1.20 0.65 -11.66
C LEU A 358 1.45 2.13 -11.34
N LEU A 359 0.58 2.74 -10.55
CA LEU A 359 0.59 4.20 -10.34
C LEU A 359 1.63 4.69 -9.33
N ALA A 360 2.39 3.81 -8.68
CA ALA A 360 3.32 4.18 -7.62
C ALA A 360 4.34 5.25 -8.05
N PRO A 361 5.08 5.13 -9.18
CA PRO A 361 6.05 6.15 -9.56
C PRO A 361 5.41 7.49 -9.91
N ILE A 362 4.35 7.52 -10.71
CA ILE A 362 3.71 8.78 -11.09
C ILE A 362 3.01 9.46 -9.91
N THR A 363 2.41 8.70 -9.00
CA THR A 363 1.83 9.25 -7.77
C THR A 363 2.90 9.94 -6.93
N ALA A 364 4.09 9.34 -6.83
CA ALA A 364 5.20 9.94 -6.10
C ALA A 364 5.63 11.29 -6.73
N GLU A 365 5.70 11.38 -8.05
CA GLU A 365 6.06 12.62 -8.76
C GLU A 365 5.01 13.71 -8.59
N VAL A 366 3.73 13.43 -8.91
CA VAL A 366 2.67 14.44 -8.84
C VAL A 366 2.42 14.91 -7.41
N MET A 367 2.44 13.99 -6.44
CA MET A 367 2.24 14.36 -5.04
C MET A 367 3.43 15.12 -4.45
N THR A 368 4.65 14.83 -4.89
CA THR A 368 5.81 15.64 -4.51
C THR A 368 5.64 17.09 -5.00
N ALA A 369 5.21 17.30 -6.24
CA ALA A 369 4.92 18.64 -6.75
C ALA A 369 3.83 19.36 -5.94
N VAL A 370 2.72 18.68 -5.65
CA VAL A 370 1.62 19.24 -4.83
C VAL A 370 2.11 19.62 -3.42
N ILE A 371 2.87 18.74 -2.76
CA ILE A 371 3.40 18.97 -1.41
C ILE A 371 4.40 20.14 -1.38
N GLU A 372 5.17 20.35 -2.44
CA GLU A 372 6.09 21.48 -2.61
C GLU A 372 5.36 22.77 -3.04
N GLY A 373 4.06 22.75 -3.29
CA GLY A 373 3.30 23.91 -3.77
C GLY A 373 3.57 24.23 -5.26
N ARG A 374 4.07 23.28 -6.01
CA ARG A 374 4.27 23.40 -7.47
C ARG A 374 3.07 22.82 -8.21
N THR A 375 2.79 23.34 -9.38
CA THR A 375 1.79 22.76 -10.29
C THR A 375 2.32 21.42 -10.81
N PRO A 376 1.57 20.29 -10.62
CA PRO A 376 1.93 19.02 -11.23
C PRO A 376 1.78 19.08 -12.76
N GLU A 377 2.52 18.22 -13.47
CA GLU A 377 2.46 18.12 -14.93
C GLU A 377 1.09 17.63 -15.44
N PHE A 378 0.39 16.84 -14.62
CA PHE A 378 -0.91 16.27 -14.95
C PHE A 378 -2.05 17.00 -14.24
N ASP A 379 -3.19 17.13 -14.92
CA ASP A 379 -4.41 17.61 -14.29
C ASP A 379 -4.92 16.59 -13.26
N LEU A 380 -4.97 17.00 -12.00
CA LEU A 380 -5.44 16.19 -10.88
C LEU A 380 -6.90 16.48 -10.50
N THR A 381 -7.64 17.27 -11.25
CA THR A 381 -9.01 17.66 -10.91
C THR A 381 -9.92 16.46 -10.69
N ALA A 382 -9.85 15.44 -11.55
CA ALA A 382 -10.61 14.20 -11.42
C ALA A 382 -10.20 13.34 -10.22
N PHE A 383 -9.06 13.63 -9.59
CA PHE A 383 -8.51 12.91 -8.45
C PHE A 383 -8.54 13.71 -7.15
N SER A 384 -8.98 14.96 -7.20
CA SER A 384 -9.02 15.85 -6.04
C SER A 384 -9.84 15.27 -4.89
N PRO A 385 -9.39 15.39 -3.62
CA PRO A 385 -10.22 15.08 -2.46
C PRO A 385 -11.56 15.82 -2.47
N ALA A 386 -11.58 17.07 -2.91
CA ALA A 386 -12.78 17.93 -2.94
C ALA A 386 -13.94 17.38 -3.81
N ARG A 387 -13.70 16.37 -4.67
CA ARG A 387 -14.79 15.77 -5.46
C ARG A 387 -15.77 14.94 -4.63
N PHE A 388 -15.49 14.74 -3.35
CA PHE A 388 -16.34 14.01 -2.41
C PHE A 388 -16.88 14.90 -1.26
N GLU A 389 -16.67 16.20 -1.35
CA GLU A 389 -17.16 17.22 -0.41
C GLU A 389 -18.56 17.73 -0.74
#